data_6b9d39dfd83e82464d0f4264ed79ad02
#
_entry.id   6b9d39dfd83e82464d0f4264ed79ad02
#
_cell.length_a   1.000
_cell.length_b   1.000
_cell.length_c   1.000
_cell.angle_alpha   90.00
_cell.angle_beta   90.00
_cell.angle_gamma   90.00
#
_symmetry.space_group_name_H-M   'P 1'
#
loop_
_entity.id
_entity.type
_entity.pdbx_description
1 polymer ?
#
loop_
_entity_poly.entity_id
_entity_poly.type
_entity_poly.pdbx_seq_one_letter_code
_entity_poly.pdbx_strand_id
1 'polypeptide(L)'
;MPAAWQVFQQLRDDYTVTQIQPTEDDIDKSVSALIIVHPKELPDKMLYAIDQFVLRGGRVLAFVDPFCVAEMETSPAPQFRRPETSSNLDKLFQAWGVSFTHDKIVADMGSASRIRSQNNQIEDSPVWLTLRDKNISRKDILTTQLNTMMTPFAGALKTEASSNLTVTPLITCSDAAGLMESIMAQMGASGIGRNFKKEPLPLNIAVRLAGKFKTAFPNGKPKDEADAKDDKKTDKPAEKEPASSSLKEGASAVILVGDVDMLYDRFCVEQGDFLGFKTMQPINDNLSFFANAVEQI
;
A
#
# COMPACT_ATOMS: atom_id res chain seq x y z
N MET A 1 -16.12 5.01 12.15
CA MET A 1 -14.76 5.19 11.64
C MET A 1 -13.95 5.86 12.72
N PRO A 2 -12.71 5.43 13.00
CA PRO A 2 -11.80 6.28 13.77
C PRO A 2 -11.74 7.66 13.13
N ALA A 3 -11.36 8.68 13.90
CA ALA A 3 -11.24 10.04 13.38
C ALA A 3 -10.45 9.98 12.07
N ALA A 4 -10.98 10.59 11.02
CA ALA A 4 -10.34 10.50 9.71
C ALA A 4 -8.95 11.11 9.82
N TRP A 5 -7.93 10.40 9.34
CA TRP A 5 -6.57 10.91 9.28
C TRP A 5 -6.54 12.21 8.48
N GLN A 6 -5.63 13.10 8.84
CA GLN A 6 -5.50 14.43 8.21
C GLN A 6 -5.44 14.34 6.67
N VAL A 7 -4.72 13.36 6.15
CA VAL A 7 -4.58 13.13 4.72
C VAL A 7 -5.92 12.90 4.00
N PHE A 8 -6.87 12.18 4.63
CA PHE A 8 -8.19 11.96 4.05
C PHE A 8 -9.16 13.12 4.26
N GLN A 9 -8.90 13.99 5.24
CA GLN A 9 -9.64 15.24 5.38
C GLN A 9 -9.27 16.18 4.23
N GLN A 10 -7.98 16.42 4.00
CA GLN A 10 -7.49 17.20 2.87
C GLN A 10 -7.99 16.68 1.52
N LEU A 11 -7.98 15.35 1.33
CA LEU A 11 -8.49 14.76 0.10
C LEU A 11 -9.97 15.11 -0.16
N ARG A 12 -10.80 15.17 0.88
CA ARG A 12 -12.21 15.53 0.75
C ARG A 12 -12.45 17.02 0.53
N ASP A 13 -11.53 17.85 0.99
CA ASP A 13 -11.59 19.30 0.78
C ASP A 13 -11.29 19.65 -0.68
N ASP A 14 -10.40 18.89 -1.33
CA ASP A 14 -9.90 19.17 -2.68
C ASP A 14 -10.63 18.37 -3.78
N TYR A 15 -11.21 17.20 -3.45
CA TYR A 15 -11.77 16.26 -4.43
C TYR A 15 -13.16 15.73 -4.02
N THR A 16 -13.95 15.34 -5.01
CA THR A 16 -15.17 14.54 -4.79
C THR A 16 -14.78 13.09 -4.51
N VAL A 17 -14.88 12.67 -3.26
CA VAL A 17 -14.49 11.33 -2.81
C VAL A 17 -15.72 10.46 -2.61
N THR A 18 -15.77 9.34 -3.32
CA THR A 18 -16.78 8.28 -3.15
C THR A 18 -16.13 7.05 -2.54
N GLN A 19 -16.69 6.54 -1.45
CA GLN A 19 -16.21 5.31 -0.82
C GLN A 19 -16.84 4.10 -1.51
N ILE A 20 -16.00 3.22 -2.05
CA ILE A 20 -16.40 1.95 -2.65
C ILE A 20 -16.36 0.87 -1.56
N GLN A 21 -17.44 0.09 -1.47
CA GLN A 21 -17.49 -1.02 -0.51
C GLN A 21 -16.78 -2.26 -1.10
N PRO A 22 -16.07 -3.05 -0.28
CA PRO A 22 -15.39 -4.27 -0.76
C PRO A 22 -16.34 -5.31 -1.38
N THR A 23 -17.64 -5.19 -1.12
CA THR A 23 -18.68 -6.09 -1.66
C THR A 23 -19.24 -5.65 -3.01
N GLU A 24 -18.83 -4.50 -3.53
CA GLU A 24 -19.26 -4.02 -4.83
C GLU A 24 -18.60 -4.84 -5.97
N ASP A 25 -19.33 -5.06 -7.03
CA ASP A 25 -18.94 -5.91 -8.16
C ASP A 25 -18.29 -5.14 -9.31
N ASP A 26 -18.37 -3.82 -9.30
CA ASP A 26 -17.86 -2.94 -10.37
C ASP A 26 -17.45 -1.58 -9.78
N ILE A 27 -16.56 -0.90 -10.48
CA ILE A 27 -16.15 0.47 -10.19
C ILE A 27 -16.78 1.38 -11.24
N ASP A 28 -17.59 2.35 -10.79
CA ASP A 28 -18.30 3.25 -11.68
C ASP A 28 -17.37 3.92 -12.71
N LYS A 29 -17.88 4.13 -13.91
CA LYS A 29 -17.12 4.72 -15.03
C LYS A 29 -16.75 6.19 -14.80
N SER A 30 -17.44 6.88 -13.91
CA SER A 30 -17.14 8.26 -13.53
C SER A 30 -15.92 8.38 -12.62
N VAL A 31 -15.50 7.26 -11.98
CA VAL A 31 -14.29 7.23 -11.17
C VAL A 31 -13.07 7.36 -12.07
N SER A 32 -12.27 8.40 -11.88
CA SER A 32 -11.04 8.66 -12.64
C SER A 32 -9.81 8.06 -11.99
N ALA A 33 -9.78 8.04 -10.66
CA ALA A 33 -8.67 7.54 -9.87
C ALA A 33 -9.18 6.68 -8.71
N LEU A 34 -8.45 5.62 -8.37
CA LEU A 34 -8.79 4.71 -7.28
C LEU A 34 -7.66 4.72 -6.23
N ILE A 35 -8.02 5.02 -4.99
CA ILE A 35 -7.11 4.95 -3.85
C ILE A 35 -7.47 3.74 -3.01
N ILE A 36 -6.52 2.83 -2.81
CA ILE A 36 -6.67 1.61 -2.03
C ILE A 36 -5.75 1.71 -0.82
N VAL A 37 -6.31 1.65 0.37
CA VAL A 37 -5.53 1.75 1.61
C VAL A 37 -5.82 0.55 2.49
N HIS A 38 -4.77 -0.17 2.83
CA HIS A 38 -4.81 -1.31 3.73
C HIS A 38 -5.84 -2.39 3.33
N PRO A 39 -5.80 -2.89 2.07
CA PRO A 39 -6.77 -3.88 1.58
C PRO A 39 -6.58 -5.21 2.30
N LYS A 40 -7.65 -5.71 2.91
CA LYS A 40 -7.66 -6.99 3.63
C LYS A 40 -8.67 -7.93 3.01
N GLU A 41 -8.21 -9.11 2.62
CA GLU A 41 -9.06 -10.21 2.14
C GLU A 41 -10.16 -9.75 1.16
N LEU A 42 -9.80 -8.92 0.18
CA LEU A 42 -10.75 -8.46 -0.81
C LEU A 42 -11.34 -9.65 -1.58
N PRO A 43 -12.66 -9.72 -1.75
CA PRO A 43 -13.29 -10.75 -2.56
C PRO A 43 -12.76 -10.72 -4.00
N ASP A 44 -12.71 -11.88 -4.65
CA ASP A 44 -12.27 -12.00 -6.04
C ASP A 44 -13.05 -11.10 -7.01
N LYS A 45 -14.32 -10.82 -6.74
CA LYS A 45 -15.14 -9.88 -7.52
C LYS A 45 -14.61 -8.45 -7.43
N MET A 46 -14.24 -7.99 -6.23
CA MET A 46 -13.65 -6.67 -6.06
C MET A 46 -12.26 -6.61 -6.70
N LEU A 47 -11.42 -7.65 -6.54
CA LEU A 47 -10.13 -7.74 -7.22
C LEU A 47 -10.30 -7.69 -8.75
N TYR A 48 -11.34 -8.37 -9.29
CA TYR A 48 -11.69 -8.29 -10.70
C TYR A 48 -12.14 -6.88 -11.11
N ALA A 49 -12.96 -6.20 -10.29
CA ALA A 49 -13.38 -4.84 -10.57
C ALA A 49 -12.18 -3.87 -10.63
N ILE A 50 -11.22 -4.02 -9.70
CA ILE A 50 -9.96 -3.26 -9.71
C ILE A 50 -9.12 -3.59 -10.95
N ASP A 51 -8.99 -4.87 -11.31
CA ASP A 51 -8.30 -5.33 -12.51
C ASP A 51 -8.86 -4.66 -13.77
N GLN A 52 -10.17 -4.75 -13.95
CA GLN A 52 -10.86 -4.16 -15.11
C GLN A 52 -10.81 -2.61 -15.10
N PHE A 53 -10.80 -2.00 -13.91
CA PHE A 53 -10.60 -0.56 -13.76
C PHE A 53 -9.22 -0.14 -14.30
N VAL A 54 -8.14 -0.86 -13.92
CA VAL A 54 -6.79 -0.62 -14.44
C VAL A 54 -6.73 -0.85 -15.94
N LEU A 55 -7.32 -1.95 -16.45
CA LEU A 55 -7.26 -2.30 -17.88
C LEU A 55 -8.05 -1.33 -18.77
N ARG A 56 -9.08 -0.66 -18.24
CA ARG A 56 -9.78 0.40 -18.98
C ARG A 56 -9.08 1.77 -18.92
N GLY A 57 -7.86 1.85 -18.33
CA GLY A 57 -7.07 3.06 -18.23
C GLY A 57 -7.23 3.82 -16.91
N GLY A 58 -7.98 3.27 -15.94
CA GLY A 58 -8.11 3.83 -14.61
C GLY A 58 -6.77 3.76 -13.85
N ARG A 59 -6.44 4.80 -13.11
CA ARG A 59 -5.17 4.91 -12.38
C ARG A 59 -5.35 4.57 -10.92
N VAL A 60 -4.38 3.91 -10.33
CA VAL A 60 -4.45 3.38 -8.96
C VAL A 60 -3.29 3.89 -8.12
N LEU A 61 -3.61 4.30 -6.87
CA LEU A 61 -2.66 4.52 -5.79
C LEU A 61 -2.99 3.51 -4.68
N ALA A 62 -2.11 2.54 -4.44
CA ALA A 62 -2.34 1.49 -3.46
C ALA A 62 -1.27 1.47 -2.38
N PHE A 63 -1.74 1.44 -1.12
CA PHE A 63 -0.93 1.27 0.08
C PHE A 63 -1.21 -0.10 0.68
N VAL A 64 -0.18 -0.93 0.76
CA VAL A 64 -0.19 -2.23 1.44
C VAL A 64 0.81 -2.20 2.59
N ASP A 65 0.65 -3.08 3.56
CA ASP A 65 1.46 -3.05 4.77
C ASP A 65 1.71 -4.46 5.29
N PRO A 66 2.94 -4.82 5.67
CA PRO A 66 3.22 -6.09 6.32
C PRO A 66 2.92 -6.03 7.83
N PHE A 67 2.86 -4.82 8.41
CA PHE A 67 2.65 -4.64 9.85
C PHE A 67 2.14 -3.22 10.16
N CYS A 68 0.84 -3.00 10.05
CA CYS A 68 0.21 -1.71 10.27
C CYS A 68 0.08 -1.38 11.78
N VAL A 69 0.87 -0.41 12.24
CA VAL A 69 0.85 0.10 13.62
C VAL A 69 -0.46 0.82 13.92
N ALA A 70 -0.96 1.61 12.98
CA ALA A 70 -2.21 2.33 13.13
C ALA A 70 -3.39 1.37 13.42
N GLU A 71 -3.44 0.22 12.72
CA GLU A 71 -4.45 -0.78 13.01
C GLU A 71 -4.27 -1.42 14.39
N MET A 72 -3.03 -1.76 14.75
CA MET A 72 -2.73 -2.35 16.05
C MET A 72 -3.13 -1.42 17.21
N GLU A 73 -2.96 -0.11 17.05
CA GLU A 73 -3.30 0.89 18.09
C GLU A 73 -4.80 1.19 18.15
N THR A 74 -5.50 1.12 17.02
CA THR A 74 -6.92 1.51 16.93
C THR A 74 -7.89 0.34 16.99
N SER A 75 -7.41 -0.89 16.82
CA SER A 75 -8.24 -2.08 16.82
C SER A 75 -8.71 -2.45 18.23
N PRO A 76 -10.02 -2.65 18.45
CA PRO A 76 -10.57 -3.11 19.72
C PRO A 76 -10.36 -4.61 19.96
N ALA A 77 -9.26 -5.19 19.45
CA ALA A 77 -9.05 -6.63 19.50
C ALA A 77 -9.08 -7.17 20.95
N PRO A 78 -9.72 -8.33 21.17
CA PRO A 78 -9.68 -9.01 22.47
C PRO A 78 -8.24 -9.32 22.86
N GLN A 79 -7.91 -9.20 24.15
CA GLN A 79 -6.55 -9.39 24.71
C GLN A 79 -5.88 -10.72 24.32
N PHE A 80 -6.64 -11.71 23.80
CA PHE A 80 -6.16 -13.05 23.48
C PHE A 80 -5.98 -13.33 21.98
N ARG A 81 -6.34 -12.39 21.08
CA ARG A 81 -6.15 -12.58 19.64
C ARG A 81 -5.48 -11.34 19.06
N ARG A 82 -4.23 -11.48 18.63
CA ARG A 82 -3.56 -10.40 17.90
C ARG A 82 -4.30 -10.16 16.59
N PRO A 83 -4.65 -8.91 16.25
CA PRO A 83 -5.22 -8.63 14.95
C PRO A 83 -4.19 -8.99 13.86
N GLU A 84 -4.67 -9.45 12.73
CA GLU A 84 -3.85 -9.52 11.54
C GLU A 84 -3.65 -8.10 11.03
N THR A 85 -2.41 -7.61 11.14
CA THR A 85 -2.05 -6.22 10.82
C THR A 85 -1.45 -6.07 9.42
N SER A 86 -1.43 -7.15 8.64
CA SER A 86 -0.95 -7.12 7.26
C SER A 86 -2.07 -6.92 6.26
N SER A 87 -1.72 -6.42 5.08
CA SER A 87 -2.59 -6.27 3.92
C SER A 87 -1.85 -6.58 2.64
N ASN A 88 -2.56 -6.99 1.60
CA ASN A 88 -1.96 -7.34 0.31
C ASN A 88 -2.95 -7.21 -0.85
N LEU A 89 -2.40 -7.28 -2.07
CA LEU A 89 -3.13 -7.38 -3.33
C LEU A 89 -2.49 -8.46 -4.22
N ASP A 90 -2.10 -9.59 -3.63
CA ASP A 90 -1.22 -10.61 -4.21
C ASP A 90 -1.63 -11.03 -5.62
N LYS A 91 -2.93 -11.26 -5.85
CA LYS A 91 -3.43 -11.68 -7.16
C LYS A 91 -3.20 -10.65 -8.26
N LEU A 92 -3.40 -9.37 -7.95
CA LEU A 92 -3.12 -8.26 -8.86
C LEU A 92 -1.61 -8.06 -9.00
N PHE A 93 -0.87 -8.09 -7.90
CA PHE A 93 0.58 -7.93 -7.89
C PHE A 93 1.26 -8.98 -8.75
N GLN A 94 0.86 -10.24 -8.63
CA GLN A 94 1.39 -11.32 -9.46
C GLN A 94 1.19 -11.04 -10.96
N ALA A 95 0.02 -10.56 -11.37
CA ALA A 95 -0.25 -10.21 -12.76
C ALA A 95 0.57 -9.01 -13.25
N TRP A 96 0.95 -8.11 -12.35
CA TRP A 96 1.77 -6.92 -12.62
C TRP A 96 3.27 -7.16 -12.48
N GLY A 97 3.70 -8.39 -12.13
CA GLY A 97 5.11 -8.73 -11.92
C GLY A 97 5.69 -8.08 -10.66
N VAL A 98 4.87 -7.92 -9.63
CA VAL A 98 5.27 -7.41 -8.32
C VAL A 98 5.13 -8.52 -7.29
N SER A 99 6.08 -8.61 -6.37
CA SER A 99 5.96 -9.43 -5.16
C SER A 99 6.09 -8.56 -3.91
N PHE A 100 5.23 -8.84 -2.95
CA PHE A 100 5.20 -8.20 -1.65
C PHE A 100 5.07 -9.29 -0.58
N THR A 101 5.96 -9.26 0.42
CA THR A 101 5.95 -10.28 1.47
C THR A 101 5.28 -9.70 2.70
N HIS A 102 4.05 -10.12 2.96
CA HIS A 102 3.18 -9.55 3.99
C HIS A 102 3.51 -9.96 5.44
N ASP A 103 4.51 -10.79 5.66
CA ASP A 103 5.04 -11.17 6.98
C ASP A 103 6.44 -10.61 7.25
N LYS A 104 7.04 -9.89 6.27
CA LYS A 104 8.38 -9.33 6.37
C LYS A 104 8.39 -7.83 6.22
N ILE A 105 9.12 -7.20 7.11
CA ILE A 105 9.39 -5.76 7.09
C ILE A 105 10.82 -5.48 6.66
N VAL A 106 11.06 -4.27 6.23
CA VAL A 106 12.39 -3.75 5.94
C VAL A 106 13.05 -3.31 7.24
N ALA A 107 14.28 -3.76 7.46
CA ALA A 107 15.21 -3.15 8.39
C ALA A 107 16.33 -2.48 7.59
N ASP A 108 16.56 -1.18 7.80
CA ASP A 108 17.58 -0.40 7.09
C ASP A 108 18.47 0.35 8.07
N MET A 109 19.70 -0.14 8.24
CA MET A 109 20.68 0.46 9.14
C MET A 109 21.15 1.85 8.70
N GLY A 110 21.08 2.13 7.39
CA GLY A 110 21.45 3.43 6.81
C GLY A 110 20.39 4.51 6.93
N SER A 111 19.14 4.12 7.25
CA SER A 111 17.98 5.01 7.36
C SER A 111 17.28 4.90 8.72
N ALA A 112 17.96 4.32 9.73
CA ALA A 112 17.40 4.12 11.07
C ALA A 112 17.01 5.44 11.72
N SER A 113 15.82 5.48 12.30
CA SER A 113 15.33 6.62 13.08
C SER A 113 15.76 6.49 14.54
N ARG A 114 16.03 7.63 15.17
CA ARG A 114 16.26 7.69 16.61
C ARG A 114 14.93 7.75 17.34
N ILE A 115 14.63 6.71 18.06
CA ILE A 115 13.39 6.58 18.83
C ILE A 115 13.68 6.48 20.32
N ARG A 116 12.68 6.80 21.14
CA ARG A 116 12.71 6.57 22.57
C ARG A 116 12.11 5.20 22.86
N SER A 117 12.95 4.31 23.37
CA SER A 117 12.54 2.95 23.75
C SER A 117 11.66 2.93 25.00
N GLN A 118 11.04 1.79 25.27
CA GLN A 118 10.23 1.57 26.49
C GLN A 118 11.00 1.85 27.78
N ASN A 119 12.31 1.67 27.77
CA ASN A 119 13.19 1.97 28.89
C ASN A 119 13.63 3.43 28.97
N ASN A 120 12.96 4.32 28.23
CA ASN A 120 13.25 5.76 28.15
C ASN A 120 14.66 6.10 27.62
N GLN A 121 15.33 5.16 26.96
CA GLN A 121 16.62 5.36 26.29
C GLN A 121 16.40 5.75 24.83
N ILE A 122 17.31 6.58 24.31
CA ILE A 122 17.31 6.91 22.88
C ILE A 122 18.15 5.85 22.17
N GLU A 123 17.55 5.18 21.18
CA GLU A 123 18.21 4.16 20.38
C GLU A 123 17.88 4.32 18.90
N ASP A 124 18.78 3.84 18.02
CA ASP A 124 18.53 3.81 16.59
C ASP A 124 17.69 2.57 16.26
N SER A 125 16.54 2.79 15.64
CA SER A 125 15.64 1.73 15.22
C SER A 125 15.66 1.57 13.70
N PRO A 126 16.22 0.49 13.17
CA PRO A 126 16.33 0.28 11.74
C PRO A 126 15.02 -0.17 11.07
N VAL A 127 13.94 -0.30 11.83
CA VAL A 127 12.59 -0.60 11.31
C VAL A 127 11.65 0.61 11.34
N TRP A 128 12.10 1.70 11.93
CA TRP A 128 11.51 3.03 11.83
C TRP A 128 12.40 3.83 10.91
N LEU A 129 11.99 3.99 9.65
CA LEU A 129 12.87 4.52 8.62
C LEU A 129 12.65 6.02 8.45
N THR A 130 13.72 6.80 8.57
CA THR A 130 13.75 8.19 8.11
C THR A 130 14.53 8.25 6.79
N LEU A 131 13.79 8.23 5.70
CA LEU A 131 14.30 8.22 4.35
C LEU A 131 14.54 9.65 3.87
N ARG A 132 15.70 9.90 3.26
CA ARG A 132 16.13 11.23 2.81
C ARG A 132 16.73 11.15 1.42
N ASP A 133 17.16 12.27 0.88
CA ASP A 133 17.73 12.46 -0.47
C ASP A 133 18.12 11.21 -1.27
N LYS A 134 19.00 10.36 -0.72
CA LYS A 134 19.49 9.15 -1.39
C LYS A 134 18.40 8.10 -1.61
N ASN A 135 17.38 8.14 -0.78
CA ASN A 135 16.30 7.17 -0.76
C ASN A 135 15.12 7.61 -1.64
N ILE A 136 15.04 8.91 -1.96
CA ILE A 136 13.92 9.54 -2.65
C ILE A 136 14.33 9.83 -4.09
N SER A 137 13.60 9.30 -5.06
CA SER A 137 13.91 9.48 -6.48
C SER A 137 13.78 10.93 -6.89
N ARG A 138 14.78 11.46 -7.59
CA ARG A 138 14.73 12.76 -8.24
C ARG A 138 14.30 12.71 -9.71
N LYS A 139 13.95 11.51 -10.20
CA LYS A 139 13.59 11.27 -11.60
C LYS A 139 12.09 11.32 -11.86
N ASP A 140 11.27 11.24 -10.81
CA ASP A 140 9.82 11.26 -10.92
C ASP A 140 9.27 12.57 -10.33
N ILE A 141 8.33 13.19 -11.03
CA ILE A 141 7.72 14.47 -10.61
C ILE A 141 7.08 14.38 -9.23
N LEU A 142 6.54 13.21 -8.88
CA LEU A 142 5.91 12.95 -7.60
C LEU A 142 6.87 13.18 -6.43
N THR A 143 8.14 12.82 -6.59
CA THR A 143 9.13 12.78 -5.51
C THR A 143 10.23 13.83 -5.62
N THR A 144 10.28 14.56 -6.73
CA THR A 144 11.39 15.50 -7.05
C THR A 144 11.64 16.54 -5.95
N GLN A 145 10.60 17.02 -5.27
CA GLN A 145 10.70 18.08 -4.26
C GLN A 145 10.66 17.57 -2.81
N LEU A 146 10.48 16.26 -2.60
CA LEU A 146 10.40 15.68 -1.27
C LEU A 146 11.81 15.52 -0.68
N ASN A 147 11.96 15.77 0.61
CA ASN A 147 13.26 15.76 1.29
C ASN A 147 13.36 14.70 2.39
N THR A 148 12.25 14.47 3.10
CA THR A 148 12.23 13.55 4.24
C THR A 148 10.92 12.79 4.31
N MET A 149 11.02 11.46 4.30
CA MET A 149 9.88 10.55 4.45
C MET A 149 10.08 9.71 5.71
N MET A 150 8.99 9.39 6.40
CA MET A 150 9.00 8.44 7.50
C MET A 150 8.11 7.23 7.15
N THR A 151 8.67 6.03 7.27
CA THR A 151 7.98 4.77 6.97
C THR A 151 8.28 3.75 8.07
N PRO A 152 7.41 3.63 9.08
CA PRO A 152 7.59 2.67 10.16
C PRO A 152 7.15 1.28 9.72
N PHE A 153 7.96 0.25 9.96
CA PHE A 153 7.69 -1.15 9.65
C PHE A 153 7.34 -1.46 8.19
N ALA A 154 7.80 -0.63 7.26
CA ALA A 154 7.48 -0.75 5.84
C ALA A 154 7.86 -2.12 5.26
N GLY A 155 7.09 -2.58 4.29
CA GLY A 155 7.40 -3.72 3.44
C GLY A 155 8.13 -3.33 2.16
N ALA A 156 8.73 -4.31 1.51
CA ALA A 156 9.43 -4.13 0.25
C ALA A 156 8.63 -4.64 -0.93
N LEU A 157 8.55 -3.82 -1.97
CA LEU A 157 8.02 -4.16 -3.28
C LEU A 157 9.16 -4.61 -4.18
N LYS A 158 9.23 -5.90 -4.47
CA LYS A 158 10.17 -6.47 -5.44
C LYS A 158 9.47 -6.56 -6.79
N THR A 159 10.12 -6.08 -7.83
CA THR A 159 9.54 -6.04 -9.18
C THR A 159 10.38 -6.87 -10.13
N GLU A 160 9.73 -7.68 -10.95
CA GLU A 160 10.36 -8.41 -12.02
C GLU A 160 10.44 -7.56 -13.27
N ALA A 161 11.53 -7.70 -14.02
CA ALA A 161 11.67 -7.04 -15.31
C ALA A 161 10.58 -7.54 -16.26
N SER A 162 9.73 -6.65 -16.73
CA SER A 162 8.68 -6.95 -17.72
C SER A 162 8.90 -6.11 -18.96
N SER A 163 8.72 -6.69 -20.13
CA SER A 163 8.78 -5.94 -21.39
C SER A 163 7.57 -4.99 -21.58
N ASN A 164 6.51 -5.18 -20.80
CA ASN A 164 5.25 -4.47 -20.98
C ASN A 164 5.04 -3.32 -19.96
N LEU A 165 5.75 -3.36 -18.83
CA LEU A 165 5.64 -2.36 -17.78
C LEU A 165 6.99 -1.71 -17.51
N THR A 166 7.00 -0.39 -17.47
CA THR A 166 8.13 0.39 -16.95
C THR A 166 7.97 0.54 -15.44
N VAL A 167 8.98 0.12 -14.70
CA VAL A 167 9.07 0.27 -13.25
C VAL A 167 9.94 1.46 -12.92
N THR A 168 9.39 2.44 -12.18
CA THR A 168 10.13 3.58 -11.67
C THR A 168 10.16 3.50 -10.15
N PRO A 169 11.31 3.21 -9.52
CA PRO A 169 11.45 3.34 -8.08
C PRO A 169 11.22 4.78 -7.64
N LEU A 170 10.36 4.98 -6.65
CA LEU A 170 10.03 6.28 -6.05
C LEU A 170 10.75 6.47 -4.72
N ILE A 171 10.70 5.44 -3.87
CA ILE A 171 11.34 5.40 -2.57
C ILE A 171 12.09 4.07 -2.45
N THR A 172 13.40 4.15 -2.21
CA THR A 172 14.30 3.00 -2.15
C THR A 172 15.12 3.03 -0.86
N CYS A 173 15.26 1.90 -0.20
CA CYS A 173 16.09 1.76 0.99
C CYS A 173 17.58 1.94 0.68
N SER A 174 18.39 2.12 1.72
CA SER A 174 19.84 2.18 1.56
C SER A 174 20.42 0.81 1.18
N ASP A 175 21.69 0.80 0.83
CA ASP A 175 22.44 -0.43 0.58
C ASP A 175 22.75 -1.25 1.86
N ALA A 176 22.35 -0.76 3.04
CA ALA A 176 22.42 -1.45 4.31
C ALA A 176 21.06 -2.01 4.77
N ALA A 177 20.12 -2.21 3.83
CA ALA A 177 18.79 -2.72 4.11
C ALA A 177 18.71 -4.25 3.95
N GLY A 178 17.76 -4.85 4.67
CA GLY A 178 17.41 -6.25 4.56
C GLY A 178 15.98 -6.52 5.00
N LEU A 179 15.48 -7.74 4.75
CA LEU A 179 14.16 -8.17 5.19
C LEU A 179 14.26 -8.98 6.47
N MET A 180 13.31 -8.79 7.36
CA MET A 180 13.16 -9.56 8.59
C MET A 180 11.69 -9.86 8.88
N GLU A 181 11.44 -10.92 9.64
CA GLU A 181 10.10 -11.26 10.10
C GLU A 181 9.52 -10.13 10.97
N SER A 182 8.30 -9.70 10.71
CA SER A 182 7.64 -8.60 11.43
C SER A 182 7.55 -8.85 12.94
N ILE A 183 7.41 -10.10 13.37
CA ILE A 183 7.40 -10.49 14.78
C ILE A 183 8.71 -10.21 15.49
N MET A 184 9.85 -10.33 14.81
CA MET A 184 11.17 -10.08 15.37
C MET A 184 11.40 -8.59 15.62
N ALA A 185 10.82 -7.73 14.79
CA ALA A 185 10.92 -6.28 14.94
C ALA A 185 10.24 -5.76 16.22
N GLN A 186 9.19 -6.45 16.66
CA GLN A 186 8.50 -6.11 17.91
C GLN A 186 9.36 -6.37 19.18
N MET A 187 10.43 -7.16 19.04
CA MET A 187 11.35 -7.46 20.15
C MET A 187 12.39 -6.37 20.39
N GLY A 188 12.31 -5.24 19.66
CA GLY A 188 13.22 -4.10 19.81
C GLY A 188 14.58 -4.28 19.12
N ALA A 189 15.44 -3.28 19.24
CA ALA A 189 16.73 -3.20 18.55
C ALA A 189 17.67 -4.41 18.82
N SER A 190 17.62 -4.98 20.03
CA SER A 190 18.44 -6.16 20.40
C SER A 190 18.03 -7.44 19.63
N GLY A 191 16.77 -7.58 19.24
CA GLY A 191 16.27 -8.67 18.40
C GLY A 191 16.70 -8.54 16.94
N ILE A 192 16.83 -7.32 16.46
CA ILE A 192 17.16 -7.00 15.07
C ILE A 192 18.63 -7.36 14.76
N GLY A 193 19.57 -6.97 15.62
CA GLY A 193 21.00 -7.09 15.34
C GLY A 193 21.53 -8.52 15.14
N ARG A 194 20.88 -9.53 15.76
CA ARG A 194 21.35 -10.93 15.70
C ARG A 194 20.94 -11.68 14.43
N ASN A 195 19.82 -11.30 13.83
CA ASN A 195 19.21 -12.02 12.70
C ASN A 195 19.21 -11.20 11.42
N PHE A 196 19.73 -9.98 11.44
CA PHE A 196 19.76 -9.12 10.28
C PHE A 196 20.68 -9.67 9.19
N LYS A 197 20.13 -9.79 7.97
CA LYS A 197 20.87 -10.12 6.75
C LYS A 197 20.57 -9.07 5.71
N LYS A 198 21.64 -8.43 5.22
CA LYS A 198 21.54 -7.47 4.11
C LYS A 198 21.04 -8.17 2.84
N GLU A 199 20.11 -7.54 2.13
CA GLU A 199 19.69 -7.98 0.79
C GLU A 199 20.69 -7.52 -0.28
N PRO A 200 20.93 -8.37 -1.30
CA PRO A 200 21.89 -8.05 -2.37
C PRO A 200 21.38 -6.99 -3.34
N LEU A 201 20.06 -6.82 -3.45
CA LEU A 201 19.39 -5.89 -4.35
C LEU A 201 18.70 -4.76 -3.56
N PRO A 202 18.59 -3.56 -4.14
CA PRO A 202 17.84 -2.47 -3.52
C PRO A 202 16.39 -2.89 -3.21
N LEU A 203 15.92 -2.55 -2.01
CA LEU A 203 14.54 -2.75 -1.61
C LEU A 203 13.75 -1.46 -1.86
N ASN A 204 12.67 -1.55 -2.61
CA ASN A 204 11.79 -0.42 -2.88
C ASN A 204 10.60 -0.43 -1.93
N ILE A 205 10.33 0.70 -1.28
CA ILE A 205 9.13 0.92 -0.47
C ILE A 205 7.99 1.47 -1.34
N ALA A 206 8.32 2.29 -2.34
CA ALA A 206 7.34 2.79 -3.28
C ALA A 206 7.84 2.71 -4.71
N VAL A 207 6.93 2.32 -5.63
CA VAL A 207 7.21 2.22 -7.06
C VAL A 207 6.04 2.75 -7.88
N ARG A 208 6.33 3.28 -9.07
CA ARG A 208 5.36 3.53 -10.12
C ARG A 208 5.51 2.48 -11.20
N LEU A 209 4.41 1.86 -11.58
CA LEU A 209 4.28 0.99 -12.74
C LEU A 209 3.53 1.74 -13.82
N ALA A 210 4.03 1.75 -15.04
CA ALA A 210 3.34 2.37 -16.17
C ALA A 210 3.54 1.53 -17.43
N GLY A 211 2.49 1.38 -18.23
CA GLY A 211 2.56 0.62 -19.47
C GLY A 211 1.33 -0.24 -19.71
N LYS A 212 1.53 -1.38 -20.35
CA LYS A 212 0.45 -2.30 -20.75
C LYS A 212 0.30 -3.42 -19.73
N PHE A 213 -0.71 -3.31 -18.87
CA PHE A 213 -1.07 -4.30 -17.87
C PHE A 213 -1.79 -5.48 -18.51
N LYS A 214 -1.61 -6.67 -17.94
CA LYS A 214 -2.37 -7.89 -18.27
C LYS A 214 -3.34 -8.22 -17.17
N THR A 215 -4.48 -8.82 -17.52
CA THR A 215 -5.48 -9.22 -16.53
C THR A 215 -4.97 -10.27 -15.54
N ALA A 216 -5.31 -10.08 -14.27
CA ALA A 216 -5.17 -11.11 -13.23
C ALA A 216 -6.26 -12.21 -13.34
N PHE A 217 -7.24 -12.03 -14.23
CA PHE A 217 -8.39 -12.91 -14.40
C PHE A 217 -8.52 -13.41 -15.86
N PRO A 218 -7.63 -14.30 -16.31
CA PRO A 218 -7.63 -14.79 -17.69
C PRO A 218 -8.93 -15.49 -18.09
N ASN A 219 -9.63 -16.08 -17.09
CA ASN A 219 -10.90 -16.79 -17.28
C ASN A 219 -12.15 -15.89 -17.22
N GLY A 220 -11.97 -14.57 -17.02
CA GLY A 220 -13.07 -13.60 -16.91
C GLY A 220 -13.57 -13.38 -15.49
N LYS A 221 -14.77 -12.80 -15.35
CA LYS A 221 -15.36 -12.46 -14.04
C LYS A 221 -15.55 -13.69 -13.16
N PRO A 222 -15.11 -13.66 -11.89
CA PRO A 222 -15.34 -14.77 -10.93
C PRO A 222 -16.84 -15.01 -10.73
N LYS A 223 -17.26 -16.28 -10.67
CA LYS A 223 -18.62 -16.68 -10.30
C LYS A 223 -18.77 -16.62 -8.77
N ASP A 224 -20.01 -16.37 -8.31
CA ASP A 224 -20.31 -16.50 -6.87
C ASP A 224 -20.21 -17.95 -6.42
N GLU A 225 -19.71 -18.19 -5.20
CA GLU A 225 -19.75 -19.52 -4.59
C GLU A 225 -21.20 -20.03 -4.39
N ALA A 226 -22.18 -19.13 -4.34
CA ALA A 226 -23.60 -19.46 -4.27
C ALA A 226 -24.11 -20.09 -5.57
N ASP A 227 -23.66 -19.60 -6.74
CA ASP A 227 -24.04 -20.12 -8.06
C ASP A 227 -23.46 -21.52 -8.33
N ALA A 228 -22.32 -21.85 -7.70
CA ALA A 228 -21.69 -23.16 -7.87
C ALA A 228 -22.45 -24.31 -7.20
N LYS A 229 -23.42 -24.04 -6.33
CA LYS A 229 -24.24 -25.09 -5.65
C LYS A 229 -25.52 -25.43 -6.40
N ASP A 230 -25.97 -24.60 -7.34
CA ASP A 230 -27.23 -24.79 -8.05
C ASP A 230 -27.07 -25.49 -9.43
N ASP A 231 -25.86 -25.56 -9.97
CA ASP A 231 -25.54 -26.21 -11.25
C ASP A 231 -25.73 -27.77 -11.24
N LYS A 232 -26.22 -28.36 -10.14
CA LYS A 232 -26.51 -29.80 -10.04
C LYS A 232 -27.97 -30.21 -10.29
N LYS A 233 -28.84 -29.25 -10.57
CA LYS A 233 -30.26 -29.56 -10.87
C LYS A 233 -30.86 -28.50 -11.82
N THR A 234 -30.60 -28.58 -13.10
CA THR A 234 -31.65 -28.36 -14.15
C THR A 234 -30.98 -28.39 -15.52
N ASP A 235 -31.39 -29.39 -16.33
CA ASP A 235 -31.22 -29.40 -17.80
C ASP A 235 -32.11 -28.30 -18.44
N LYS A 236 -31.66 -27.05 -18.37
CA LYS A 236 -32.15 -25.98 -19.25
C LYS A 236 -30.96 -25.36 -19.94
N PRO A 237 -31.01 -25.11 -21.27
CA PRO A 237 -29.96 -24.38 -21.95
C PRO A 237 -29.87 -22.98 -21.31
N ALA A 238 -28.74 -22.72 -20.65
CA ALA A 238 -28.45 -21.40 -20.12
C ALA A 238 -28.45 -20.40 -21.29
N GLU A 239 -29.38 -19.45 -21.30
CA GLU A 239 -29.23 -18.24 -22.09
C GLU A 239 -27.91 -17.61 -21.68
N LYS A 240 -26.94 -17.64 -22.59
CA LYS A 240 -25.68 -16.93 -22.42
C LYS A 240 -26.04 -15.45 -22.42
N GLU A 241 -26.12 -14.84 -21.23
CA GLU A 241 -25.96 -13.40 -21.14
C GLU A 241 -24.73 -13.01 -21.97
N PRO A 242 -24.80 -11.95 -22.80
CA PRO A 242 -23.64 -11.54 -23.57
C PRO A 242 -22.52 -11.25 -22.58
N ALA A 243 -21.49 -12.10 -22.59
CA ALA A 243 -20.30 -11.92 -21.78
C ALA A 243 -19.82 -10.50 -22.04
N SER A 244 -20.03 -9.60 -21.07
CA SER A 244 -19.40 -8.28 -21.10
C SER A 244 -17.93 -8.57 -21.35
N SER A 245 -17.39 -8.14 -22.47
CA SER A 245 -16.07 -8.53 -22.94
C SER A 245 -15.06 -8.03 -21.93
N SER A 246 -14.66 -8.93 -20.99
CA SER A 246 -13.62 -8.62 -20.00
C SER A 246 -12.35 -8.26 -20.73
N LEU A 247 -11.77 -7.12 -20.38
CA LEU A 247 -10.51 -6.67 -20.94
C LEU A 247 -9.41 -7.65 -20.54
N LYS A 248 -8.52 -7.98 -21.46
CA LYS A 248 -7.39 -8.88 -21.23
C LYS A 248 -6.09 -8.12 -20.99
N GLU A 249 -6.01 -6.90 -21.51
CA GLU A 249 -4.86 -6.02 -21.36
C GLU A 249 -5.30 -4.57 -21.55
N GLY A 250 -4.54 -3.63 -20.99
CA GLY A 250 -4.80 -2.21 -21.14
C GLY A 250 -3.65 -1.35 -20.64
N ALA A 251 -3.53 -0.14 -21.16
CA ALA A 251 -2.51 0.82 -20.75
C ALA A 251 -2.99 1.63 -19.54
N SER A 252 -2.16 1.69 -18.50
CA SER A 252 -2.45 2.47 -17.29
C SER A 252 -1.18 2.84 -16.54
N ALA A 253 -1.35 3.50 -15.38
CA ALA A 253 -0.32 3.74 -14.39
C ALA A 253 -0.83 3.39 -12.99
N VAL A 254 0.02 2.73 -12.20
CA VAL A 254 -0.27 2.32 -10.83
C VAL A 254 0.89 2.76 -9.94
N ILE A 255 0.59 3.37 -8.81
CA ILE A 255 1.56 3.69 -7.76
C ILE A 255 1.32 2.72 -6.60
N LEU A 256 2.37 2.02 -6.19
CA LEU A 256 2.34 1.07 -5.09
C LEU A 256 3.24 1.54 -3.97
N VAL A 257 2.76 1.43 -2.74
CA VAL A 257 3.49 1.81 -1.52
C VAL A 257 3.37 0.67 -0.51
N GLY A 258 4.49 0.25 0.06
CA GLY A 258 4.59 -0.84 1.03
C GLY A 258 4.50 -0.38 2.48
N ASP A 259 3.78 0.70 2.77
CA ASP A 259 3.61 1.25 4.12
C ASP A 259 2.30 2.06 4.17
N VAL A 260 1.38 1.68 5.03
CA VAL A 260 0.13 2.41 5.30
C VAL A 260 0.34 3.44 6.40
N ASP A 261 1.20 3.13 7.36
CA ASP A 261 1.45 3.95 8.54
C ASP A 261 2.05 5.32 8.21
N MET A 262 2.69 5.45 7.03
CA MET A 262 3.15 6.75 6.55
C MET A 262 2.03 7.79 6.36
N LEU A 263 0.77 7.35 6.32
CA LEU A 263 -0.41 8.22 6.22
C LEU A 263 -1.04 8.52 7.58
N TYR A 264 -0.64 7.78 8.63
CA TYR A 264 -1.20 7.93 9.96
C TYR A 264 -0.69 9.18 10.65
N ASP A 265 -1.60 10.00 11.20
CA ASP A 265 -1.30 11.32 11.78
C ASP A 265 -0.12 11.30 12.74
N ARG A 266 0.00 10.25 13.54
CA ARG A 266 1.12 10.06 14.49
C ARG A 266 2.49 10.15 13.82
N PHE A 267 2.61 9.75 12.56
CA PHE A 267 3.88 9.67 11.84
C PHE A 267 4.08 10.80 10.82
N CYS A 268 3.07 11.62 10.59
CA CYS A 268 3.16 12.67 9.56
C CYS A 268 2.86 14.07 10.06
N VAL A 269 2.19 14.22 11.24
CA VAL A 269 1.87 15.56 11.79
C VAL A 269 2.20 15.65 13.27
N GLU A 270 2.53 16.86 13.71
CA GLU A 270 2.65 17.23 15.11
C GLU A 270 1.52 18.18 15.49
N GLN A 271 0.89 17.91 16.64
CA GLN A 271 -0.11 18.81 17.20
C GLN A 271 0.59 19.84 18.08
N GLY A 272 0.42 21.11 17.73
CA GLY A 272 0.85 22.25 18.51
C GLY A 272 -0.31 23.00 19.12
N ASP A 273 -0.07 23.78 20.18
CA ASP A 273 -1.00 24.78 20.71
C ASP A 273 -0.38 26.15 20.48
N PHE A 274 -1.06 26.98 19.70
CA PHE A 274 -0.66 28.36 19.49
C PHE A 274 -1.78 29.29 19.92
N LEU A 275 -1.59 29.99 21.03
CA LEU A 275 -2.55 30.93 21.61
C LEU A 275 -3.93 30.30 21.88
N GLY A 276 -3.98 29.02 22.31
CA GLY A 276 -5.22 28.28 22.55
C GLY A 276 -5.87 27.67 21.31
N PHE A 277 -5.24 27.85 20.12
CA PHE A 277 -5.67 27.19 18.88
C PHE A 277 -4.83 25.94 18.65
N LYS A 278 -5.49 24.78 18.49
CA LYS A 278 -4.80 23.56 18.09
C LYS A 278 -4.36 23.71 16.63
N THR A 279 -3.07 23.57 16.40
CA THR A 279 -2.46 23.59 15.06
C THR A 279 -1.92 22.21 14.75
N MET A 280 -2.03 21.77 13.51
CA MET A 280 -1.38 20.57 13.00
C MET A 280 -0.31 20.98 12.00
N GLN A 281 0.93 20.53 12.21
CA GLN A 281 2.05 20.84 11.33
C GLN A 281 2.67 19.55 10.79
N PRO A 282 2.90 19.43 9.47
CA PRO A 282 3.64 18.31 8.92
C PRO A 282 5.05 18.23 9.52
N ILE A 283 5.48 17.04 9.94
CA ILE A 283 6.83 16.79 10.46
C ILE A 283 7.78 16.17 9.42
N ASN A 284 7.22 15.78 8.29
CA ASN A 284 7.93 15.22 7.13
C ASN A 284 7.07 15.42 5.86
N ASP A 285 7.53 14.89 4.74
CA ASP A 285 6.87 15.08 3.45
C ASP A 285 5.86 13.96 3.09
N ASN A 286 5.42 13.15 4.04
CA ASN A 286 4.47 12.06 3.76
C ASN A 286 3.13 12.56 3.20
N LEU A 287 2.59 13.65 3.78
CA LEU A 287 1.36 14.27 3.27
C LEU A 287 1.56 14.85 1.86
N SER A 288 2.71 15.47 1.61
CA SER A 288 3.07 15.98 0.28
C SER A 288 3.24 14.86 -0.73
N PHE A 289 3.83 13.71 -0.33
CA PHE A 289 3.90 12.53 -1.18
C PHE A 289 2.51 12.04 -1.58
N PHE A 290 1.58 11.93 -0.62
CA PHE A 290 0.21 11.50 -0.90
C PHE A 290 -0.50 12.49 -1.84
N ALA A 291 -0.44 13.80 -1.56
CA ALA A 291 -1.04 14.81 -2.41
C ALA A 291 -0.49 14.76 -3.84
N ASN A 292 0.84 14.75 -3.99
CA ASN A 292 1.47 14.62 -5.30
C ASN A 292 1.06 13.32 -6.01
N ALA A 293 0.93 12.19 -5.27
CA ALA A 293 0.53 10.93 -5.85
C ALA A 293 -0.91 10.99 -6.37
N VAL A 294 -1.83 11.62 -5.62
CA VAL A 294 -3.22 11.82 -6.05
C VAL A 294 -3.31 12.69 -7.31
N GLU A 295 -2.51 13.75 -7.39
CA GLU A 295 -2.47 14.59 -8.58
C GLU A 295 -1.90 13.89 -9.84
N GLN A 296 -1.13 12.82 -9.63
CA GLN A 296 -0.47 12.09 -10.72
C GLN A 296 -1.22 10.82 -11.18
N ILE A 297 -2.33 10.49 -10.52
CA ILE A 297 -3.21 9.38 -10.91
C ILE A 297 -4.52 9.85 -11.54
#